data_d933b5772f7cd30149096c5e48149d16
#
_entry.id   d933b5772f7cd30149096c5e48149d16
#
_cell.length_a   1.000
_cell.length_b   1.000
_cell.length_c   1.000
_cell.angle_alpha   90.00
_cell.angle_beta   90.00
_cell.angle_gamma   90.00
#
_symmetry.space_group_name_H-M   'P 1'
#
loop_
_entity.id
_entity.type
_entity.pdbx_description
1 polymer ?
#
loop_
_entity_poly.entity_id
_entity_poly.type
_entity_poly.pdbx_seq_one_letter_code
_entity_poly.pdbx_strand_id
1 'polypeptide(L)'
;MVLRNSKKEDPFFGMFKTYAATIDRMGSDFGKIISDYHNVERAIADMKMTESECDDLSHVLLEELNNSFITPFDREDIFMITNQLDDIADYIEDTASKLQIYGVESIKDDAKEMGQLIDDATSDVSRLFYVLPEQKKNKNAMENIIEINRLENLGDAVFRRALGKLFREEKDPIEIIRWKDIFENLEDTLDACEHLADTVRGVIVKNA
;
A
#
# COMPACT_ATOMS: atom_id res chain seq x y z
N MET A 1 -34.13 14.36 28.00
CA MET A 1 -33.44 14.56 26.69
C MET A 1 -31.96 14.33 26.93
N VAL A 2 -31.51 13.09 26.70
CA VAL A 2 -30.12 12.69 26.93
C VAL A 2 -29.31 13.15 25.73
N LEU A 3 -28.48 14.16 25.89
CA LEU A 3 -27.49 14.57 24.90
C LEU A 3 -26.53 13.38 24.69
N ARG A 4 -26.67 12.73 23.56
CA ARG A 4 -25.73 11.75 23.05
C ARG A 4 -24.44 12.52 22.73
N ASN A 5 -23.51 12.56 23.69
CA ASN A 5 -22.15 13.04 23.45
C ASN A 5 -21.54 12.11 22.43
N SER A 6 -21.54 12.51 21.14
CA SER A 6 -20.70 11.86 20.14
C SER A 6 -19.26 12.11 20.59
N LYS A 7 -18.56 11.08 21.07
CA LYS A 7 -17.11 11.16 21.27
C LYS A 7 -16.54 11.66 19.94
N LYS A 8 -15.93 12.84 19.95
CA LYS A 8 -15.20 13.34 18.80
C LYS A 8 -14.11 12.30 18.50
N GLU A 9 -14.08 11.81 17.29
CA GLU A 9 -13.05 10.86 16.84
C GLU A 9 -11.69 11.52 17.03
N ASP A 10 -10.71 10.75 17.48
CA ASP A 10 -9.34 11.26 17.65
C ASP A 10 -8.80 11.68 16.28
N PRO A 11 -8.11 12.84 16.16
CA PRO A 11 -7.62 13.37 14.89
C PRO A 11 -6.75 12.37 14.10
N PHE A 12 -5.94 11.58 14.78
CA PHE A 12 -5.07 10.58 14.15
C PHE A 12 -5.84 9.56 13.29
N PHE A 13 -6.99 9.10 13.78
CA PHE A 13 -7.81 8.17 12.99
C PHE A 13 -8.32 8.81 11.69
N GLY A 14 -8.70 10.09 11.74
CA GLY A 14 -9.10 10.84 10.55
C GLY A 14 -7.96 10.98 9.54
N MET A 15 -6.74 11.29 10.01
CA MET A 15 -5.55 11.39 9.20
C MET A 15 -5.18 10.06 8.56
N PHE A 16 -5.14 8.97 9.32
CA PHE A 16 -4.87 7.62 8.80
C PHE A 16 -5.89 7.19 7.75
N LYS A 17 -7.18 7.47 7.96
CA LYS A 17 -8.22 7.17 6.96
C LYS A 17 -7.97 7.91 5.65
N THR A 18 -7.62 9.20 5.73
CA THR A 18 -7.31 10.00 4.54
C THR A 18 -6.10 9.43 3.82
N TYR A 19 -5.05 9.11 4.54
CA TYR A 19 -3.82 8.56 3.98
C TYR A 19 -4.08 7.21 3.29
N ALA A 20 -4.70 6.27 3.99
CA ALA A 20 -5.02 4.96 3.44
C ALA A 20 -5.97 5.03 2.24
N ALA A 21 -6.91 5.99 2.20
CA ALA A 21 -7.76 6.22 1.03
C ALA A 21 -6.99 6.79 -0.16
N THR A 22 -5.92 7.58 0.07
CA THR A 22 -5.03 8.05 -1.00
C THR A 22 -4.22 6.90 -1.58
N ILE A 23 -3.71 5.98 -0.73
CA ILE A 23 -3.02 4.76 -1.15
C ILE A 23 -3.94 3.81 -1.95
N ASP A 24 -5.20 3.63 -1.52
CA ASP A 24 -6.21 2.84 -2.24
C ASP A 24 -6.44 3.40 -3.66
N ARG A 25 -6.61 4.72 -3.78
CA ARG A 25 -6.69 5.39 -5.08
C ARG A 25 -5.44 5.13 -5.93
N MET A 26 -4.26 5.23 -5.31
CA MET A 26 -2.97 5.02 -5.99
C MET A 26 -2.82 3.58 -6.49
N GLY A 27 -3.18 2.58 -5.68
CA GLY A 27 -3.20 1.17 -6.08
C GLY A 27 -4.16 0.90 -7.23
N SER A 28 -5.37 1.48 -7.17
CA SER A 28 -6.36 1.37 -8.26
C SER A 28 -5.88 2.00 -9.56
N ASP A 29 -5.25 3.17 -9.51
CA ASP A 29 -4.72 3.84 -10.72
C ASP A 29 -3.52 3.08 -11.28
N PHE A 30 -2.66 2.51 -10.44
CA PHE A 30 -1.58 1.61 -10.83
C PHE A 30 -2.10 0.33 -11.51
N GLY A 31 -3.13 -0.31 -10.94
CA GLY A 31 -3.79 -1.46 -11.55
C GLY A 31 -4.31 -1.17 -12.97
N LYS A 32 -4.87 0.02 -13.19
CA LYS A 32 -5.29 0.47 -14.54
C LYS A 32 -4.11 0.64 -15.48
N ILE A 33 -3.02 1.26 -15.04
CA ILE A 33 -1.79 1.43 -15.84
C ILE A 33 -1.26 0.06 -16.27
N ILE A 34 -1.14 -0.88 -15.35
CA ILE A 34 -0.61 -2.22 -15.64
C ILE A 34 -1.56 -3.03 -16.53
N SER A 35 -2.86 -2.92 -16.35
CA SER A 35 -3.85 -3.67 -17.13
C SER A 35 -3.96 -3.20 -18.58
N ASP A 36 -3.85 -1.89 -18.82
CA ASP A 36 -3.91 -1.27 -20.15
C ASP A 36 -2.74 -0.27 -20.32
N TYR A 37 -1.59 -0.80 -20.74
CA TYR A 37 -0.34 -0.05 -20.88
C TYR A 37 -0.25 0.66 -22.24
N HIS A 38 -1.21 1.58 -22.50
CA HIS A 38 -1.23 2.42 -23.69
C HIS A 38 -1.37 3.89 -23.34
N ASN A 39 -0.46 4.74 -23.84
CA ASN A 39 -0.48 6.21 -23.59
C ASN A 39 -0.47 6.54 -22.09
N VAL A 40 0.37 5.84 -21.32
CA VAL A 40 0.40 5.88 -19.86
C VAL A 40 1.24 7.02 -19.27
N GLU A 41 1.95 7.80 -20.10
CA GLU A 41 2.89 8.84 -19.64
C GLU A 41 2.23 9.85 -18.70
N ARG A 42 1.00 10.23 -19.00
CA ARG A 42 0.24 11.13 -18.14
C ARG A 42 -0.18 10.45 -16.84
N ALA A 43 -0.64 9.19 -16.91
CA ALA A 43 -1.06 8.45 -15.73
C ALA A 43 0.12 8.21 -14.77
N ILE A 44 1.33 7.93 -15.30
CA ILE A 44 2.56 7.82 -14.51
C ILE A 44 2.95 9.17 -13.88
N ALA A 45 2.81 10.28 -14.62
CA ALA A 45 3.05 11.61 -14.06
C ALA A 45 2.03 11.98 -12.96
N ASP A 46 0.75 11.62 -13.13
CA ASP A 46 -0.29 11.80 -12.12
C ASP A 46 -0.02 10.91 -10.89
N MET A 47 0.58 9.71 -11.06
CA MET A 47 1.03 8.83 -9.97
C MET A 47 2.06 9.51 -9.07
N LYS A 48 3.06 10.15 -9.66
CA LYS A 48 4.06 10.92 -8.93
C LYS A 48 3.45 12.09 -8.13
N MET A 49 2.39 12.71 -8.64
CA MET A 49 1.67 13.74 -7.88
C MET A 49 0.92 13.15 -6.69
N THR A 50 0.41 11.92 -6.82
CA THR A 50 -0.28 11.23 -5.72
C THR A 50 0.71 10.77 -4.64
N GLU A 51 1.91 10.33 -5.02
CA GLU A 51 3.00 10.04 -4.08
C GLU A 51 3.38 11.31 -3.29
N SER A 52 3.58 12.45 -3.94
CA SER A 52 3.84 13.72 -3.24
C SER A 52 2.67 14.15 -2.31
N GLU A 53 1.42 13.78 -2.62
CA GLU A 53 0.29 13.94 -1.70
C GLU A 53 0.43 13.01 -0.47
N CYS A 54 0.94 11.79 -0.64
CA CYS A 54 1.25 10.86 0.43
C CYS A 54 2.36 11.40 1.34
N ASP A 55 3.44 11.93 0.78
CA ASP A 55 4.51 12.61 1.50
C ASP A 55 3.97 13.75 2.38
N ASP A 56 3.12 14.60 1.83
CA ASP A 56 2.48 15.70 2.57
C ASP A 56 1.62 15.17 3.73
N LEU A 57 0.88 14.07 3.53
CA LEU A 57 0.07 13.43 4.57
C LEU A 57 0.96 12.82 5.67
N SER A 58 2.08 12.19 5.31
CA SER A 58 3.11 11.69 6.22
C SER A 58 3.65 12.81 7.10
N HIS A 59 4.09 13.92 6.50
CA HIS A 59 4.58 15.09 7.20
C HIS A 59 3.56 15.68 8.19
N VAL A 60 2.31 15.87 7.76
CA VAL A 60 1.23 16.39 8.61
C VAL A 60 0.96 15.46 9.81
N LEU A 61 0.99 14.14 9.60
CA LEU A 61 0.78 13.14 10.63
C LEU A 61 1.91 13.16 11.67
N LEU A 62 3.16 13.24 11.21
CA LEU A 62 4.34 13.33 12.08
C LEU A 62 4.43 14.68 12.81
N GLU A 63 4.00 15.78 12.20
CA GLU A 63 3.89 17.08 12.86
C GLU A 63 2.83 17.06 13.98
N GLU A 64 1.64 16.49 13.71
CA GLU A 64 0.61 16.31 14.74
C GLU A 64 1.11 15.40 15.87
N LEU A 65 1.83 14.32 15.54
CA LEU A 65 2.45 13.45 16.53
C LEU A 65 3.43 14.22 17.43
N ASN A 66 4.23 15.11 16.88
CA ASN A 66 5.17 15.92 17.65
C ASN A 66 4.46 16.92 18.56
N ASN A 67 3.35 17.49 18.13
CA ASN A 67 2.60 18.53 18.85
C ASN A 67 1.59 17.96 19.86
N SER A 68 1.15 16.72 19.69
CA SER A 68 0.15 16.09 20.56
C SER A 68 0.77 15.56 21.84
N PHE A 69 0.13 15.88 22.99
CA PHE A 69 0.54 15.36 24.30
C PHE A 69 -0.11 14.00 24.61
N ILE A 70 -1.30 13.75 24.07
CA ILE A 70 -2.05 12.50 24.23
C ILE A 70 -2.32 11.93 22.84
N THR A 71 -2.03 10.64 22.65
CA THR A 71 -2.22 9.91 21.39
C THR A 71 -3.15 8.70 21.62
N PRO A 72 -3.87 8.22 20.58
CA PRO A 72 -4.82 7.11 20.72
C PRO A 72 -4.15 5.76 21.03
N PHE A 73 -2.88 5.59 20.66
CA PHE A 73 -2.01 4.45 20.98
C PHE A 73 -0.54 4.90 21.03
N ASP A 74 0.40 3.98 21.20
CA ASP A 74 1.81 4.32 21.41
C ASP A 74 2.36 5.18 20.26
N ARG A 75 3.12 6.24 20.62
CA ARG A 75 3.73 7.16 19.64
C ARG A 75 4.64 6.44 18.63
N GLU A 76 5.36 5.42 19.10
CA GLU A 76 6.22 4.60 18.25
C GLU A 76 5.42 3.82 17.21
N ASP A 77 4.23 3.30 17.60
CA ASP A 77 3.33 2.60 16.68
C ASP A 77 2.76 3.56 15.63
N ILE A 78 2.38 4.81 16.02
CA ILE A 78 1.93 5.85 15.08
C ILE A 78 3.03 6.18 14.07
N PHE A 79 4.26 6.38 14.54
CA PHE A 79 5.41 6.64 13.68
C PHE A 79 5.67 5.50 12.70
N MET A 80 5.66 4.26 13.18
CA MET A 80 5.85 3.07 12.31
C MET A 80 4.76 2.96 11.25
N ILE A 81 3.49 3.08 11.64
CA ILE A 81 2.36 3.01 10.70
C ILE A 81 2.48 4.10 9.63
N THR A 82 2.88 5.33 10.02
CA THR A 82 3.04 6.43 9.07
C THR A 82 4.11 6.12 8.03
N ASN A 83 5.28 5.64 8.45
CA ASN A 83 6.37 5.29 7.52
C ASN A 83 5.99 4.10 6.63
N GLN A 84 5.29 3.10 7.15
CA GLN A 84 4.87 1.95 6.35
C GLN A 84 3.79 2.29 5.31
N LEU A 85 2.93 3.29 5.58
CA LEU A 85 2.02 3.84 4.57
C LEU A 85 2.80 4.55 3.45
N ASP A 86 3.86 5.25 3.82
CA ASP A 86 4.79 5.92 2.90
C ASP A 86 5.50 4.91 2.00
N ASP A 87 6.08 3.86 2.59
CA ASP A 87 6.75 2.77 1.87
C ASP A 87 5.85 2.17 0.77
N ILE A 88 4.54 1.98 1.03
CA ILE A 88 3.60 1.45 0.03
C ILE A 88 3.45 2.41 -1.14
N ALA A 89 3.31 3.72 -0.88
CA ALA A 89 3.17 4.73 -1.92
C ALA A 89 4.44 4.80 -2.78
N ASP A 90 5.61 4.81 -2.12
CA ASP A 90 6.91 4.86 -2.77
C ASP A 90 7.13 3.66 -3.70
N TYR A 91 6.85 2.45 -3.26
CA TYR A 91 7.01 1.25 -4.11
C TYR A 91 6.08 1.26 -5.32
N ILE A 92 4.85 1.74 -5.17
CA ILE A 92 3.91 1.86 -6.31
C ILE A 92 4.42 2.89 -7.32
N GLU A 93 4.87 4.09 -6.86
CA GLU A 93 5.42 5.13 -7.73
C GLU A 93 6.69 4.66 -8.42
N ASP A 94 7.63 4.08 -7.68
CA ASP A 94 8.90 3.59 -8.22
C ASP A 94 8.66 2.52 -9.29
N THR A 95 7.70 1.62 -9.09
CA THR A 95 7.33 0.62 -10.11
C THR A 95 6.78 1.30 -11.36
N ALA A 96 5.86 2.26 -11.24
CA ALA A 96 5.30 2.98 -12.37
C ALA A 96 6.39 3.78 -13.13
N SER A 97 7.28 4.44 -12.39
CA SER A 97 8.43 5.17 -12.94
C SER A 97 9.42 4.23 -13.65
N LYS A 98 9.73 3.06 -13.09
CA LYS A 98 10.60 2.05 -13.70
C LYS A 98 10.05 1.53 -15.02
N LEU A 99 8.73 1.33 -15.14
CA LEU A 99 8.12 0.94 -16.42
C LEU A 99 8.45 1.95 -17.53
N GLN A 100 8.42 3.25 -17.23
CA GLN A 100 8.75 4.30 -18.17
C GLN A 100 10.26 4.44 -18.41
N ILE A 101 11.06 4.50 -17.33
CA ILE A 101 12.52 4.68 -17.38
C ILE A 101 13.19 3.54 -18.16
N TYR A 102 12.71 2.32 -17.98
CA TYR A 102 13.25 1.15 -18.68
C TYR A 102 12.69 0.99 -20.09
N GLY A 103 11.76 1.85 -20.53
CA GLY A 103 11.16 1.79 -21.85
C GLY A 103 10.41 0.48 -22.08
N VAL A 104 9.62 0.05 -21.10
CA VAL A 104 8.78 -1.13 -21.25
C VAL A 104 7.73 -0.87 -22.33
N GLU A 105 7.65 -1.76 -23.34
CA GLU A 105 6.70 -1.63 -24.44
C GLU A 105 5.38 -2.37 -24.18
N SER A 106 5.43 -3.43 -23.37
CA SER A 106 4.25 -4.23 -23.02
C SER A 106 4.42 -4.91 -21.67
N ILE A 107 3.34 -5.01 -20.91
CA ILE A 107 3.32 -5.61 -19.58
C ILE A 107 3.20 -7.12 -19.67
N LYS A 108 4.05 -7.84 -18.93
CA LYS A 108 3.98 -9.31 -18.81
C LYS A 108 2.73 -9.71 -18.00
N ASP A 109 2.13 -10.83 -18.33
CA ASP A 109 0.89 -11.29 -17.68
C ASP A 109 1.04 -11.51 -16.18
N ASP A 110 2.20 -12.05 -15.73
CA ASP A 110 2.50 -12.20 -14.31
C ASP A 110 2.54 -10.82 -13.59
N ALA A 111 3.02 -9.75 -14.24
CA ALA A 111 3.01 -8.41 -13.67
C ALA A 111 1.59 -7.81 -13.60
N LYS A 112 0.72 -8.12 -14.58
CA LYS A 112 -0.69 -7.73 -14.53
C LYS A 112 -1.41 -8.38 -13.34
N GLU A 113 -1.12 -9.66 -13.10
CA GLU A 113 -1.67 -10.41 -11.96
C GLU A 113 -1.21 -9.77 -10.64
N MET A 114 0.07 -9.41 -10.49
CA MET A 114 0.59 -8.72 -9.31
C MET A 114 -0.03 -7.32 -9.15
N GLY A 115 -0.20 -6.56 -10.22
CA GLY A 115 -0.86 -5.26 -10.18
C GLY A 115 -2.31 -5.33 -9.68
N GLN A 116 -3.06 -6.39 -10.03
CA GLN A 116 -4.39 -6.60 -9.47
C GLN A 116 -4.34 -6.95 -7.97
N LEU A 117 -3.36 -7.76 -7.54
CA LEU A 117 -3.19 -8.07 -6.12
C LEU A 117 -2.82 -6.83 -5.30
N ILE A 118 -2.06 -5.89 -5.88
CA ILE A 118 -1.74 -4.61 -5.24
C ILE A 118 -2.99 -3.74 -5.10
N ASP A 119 -3.84 -3.61 -6.14
CA ASP A 119 -5.12 -2.91 -6.07
C ASP A 119 -6.01 -3.48 -4.96
N ASP A 120 -6.14 -4.81 -4.89
CA ASP A 120 -6.92 -5.49 -3.86
C ASP A 120 -6.31 -5.26 -2.44
N ALA A 121 -4.98 -5.34 -2.29
CA ALA A 121 -4.30 -5.17 -1.00
C ALA A 121 -4.40 -3.72 -0.48
N THR A 122 -4.22 -2.72 -1.32
CA THR A 122 -4.37 -1.31 -0.94
C THR A 122 -5.81 -0.97 -0.56
N SER A 123 -6.79 -1.60 -1.23
CA SER A 123 -8.20 -1.49 -0.87
C SER A 123 -8.48 -2.07 0.53
N ASP A 124 -7.88 -3.22 0.87
CA ASP A 124 -8.04 -3.80 2.21
C ASP A 124 -7.26 -3.02 3.28
N VAL A 125 -6.12 -2.41 2.96
CA VAL A 125 -5.45 -1.43 3.82
C VAL A 125 -6.39 -0.26 4.13
N SER A 126 -7.04 0.32 3.14
CA SER A 126 -8.02 1.41 3.33
C SER A 126 -9.18 0.99 4.23
N ARG A 127 -9.75 -0.21 4.00
CA ARG A 127 -10.83 -0.79 4.84
C ARG A 127 -10.37 -1.00 6.28
N LEU A 128 -9.13 -1.46 6.49
CA LEU A 128 -8.54 -1.67 7.82
C LEU A 128 -8.53 -0.37 8.61
N PHE A 129 -8.03 0.73 8.04
CA PHE A 129 -8.01 2.03 8.72
C PHE A 129 -9.40 2.63 8.91
N TYR A 130 -10.37 2.32 8.05
CA TYR A 130 -11.74 2.75 8.22
C TYR A 130 -12.39 2.15 9.48
N VAL A 131 -12.11 0.87 9.80
CA VAL A 131 -12.70 0.16 10.94
C VAL A 131 -11.87 0.26 12.22
N LEU A 132 -10.60 0.68 12.13
CA LEU A 132 -9.66 0.73 13.26
C LEU A 132 -10.16 1.55 14.47
N PRO A 133 -10.86 2.71 14.32
CA PRO A 133 -11.38 3.47 15.45
C PRO A 133 -12.44 2.72 16.26
N GLU A 134 -13.10 1.73 15.67
CA GLU A 134 -14.15 0.94 16.33
C GLU A 134 -13.56 -0.21 17.17
N GLN A 135 -12.66 0.10 18.11
CA GLN A 135 -11.91 -0.87 18.95
C GLN A 135 -12.74 -2.00 19.56
N LYS A 136 -14.06 -1.84 19.68
CA LYS A 136 -14.98 -2.88 20.20
C LYS A 136 -15.34 -3.96 19.15
N LYS A 137 -14.94 -3.79 17.90
CA LYS A 137 -15.23 -4.71 16.78
C LYS A 137 -13.96 -5.16 16.08
N ASN A 138 -12.96 -5.60 16.85
CA ASN A 138 -11.68 -6.11 16.34
C ASN A 138 -11.82 -7.19 15.24
N LYS A 139 -13.03 -7.80 15.09
CA LYS A 139 -13.26 -8.86 14.12
C LYS A 139 -13.08 -8.37 12.67
N ASN A 140 -13.68 -7.23 12.31
CA ASN A 140 -13.58 -6.71 10.93
C ASN A 140 -12.14 -6.27 10.59
N ALA A 141 -11.43 -5.67 11.54
CA ALA A 141 -10.02 -5.33 11.35
C ALA A 141 -9.16 -6.58 11.15
N MET A 142 -9.39 -7.63 11.94
CA MET A 142 -8.68 -8.90 11.79
C MET A 142 -9.00 -9.61 10.46
N GLU A 143 -10.24 -9.49 9.96
CA GLU A 143 -10.61 -10.04 8.64
C GLU A 143 -9.82 -9.35 7.51
N ASN A 144 -9.69 -8.00 7.54
CA ASN A 144 -8.87 -7.27 6.56
C ASN A 144 -7.39 -7.64 6.66
N ILE A 145 -6.84 -7.78 7.88
CA ILE A 145 -5.45 -8.21 8.09
C ILE A 145 -5.20 -9.60 7.50
N ILE A 146 -6.12 -10.54 7.73
CA ILE A 146 -6.02 -11.91 7.17
C ILE A 146 -6.08 -11.87 5.64
N GLU A 147 -6.91 -11.01 5.08
CA GLU A 147 -7.02 -10.88 3.62
C GLU A 147 -5.76 -10.26 3.01
N ILE A 148 -5.17 -9.22 3.61
CA ILE A 148 -3.89 -8.64 3.17
C ILE A 148 -2.79 -9.70 3.18
N ASN A 149 -2.65 -10.48 4.26
CA ASN A 149 -1.67 -11.57 4.33
C ASN A 149 -1.94 -12.65 3.25
N ARG A 150 -3.21 -12.94 2.92
CA ARG A 150 -3.55 -13.87 1.85
C ARG A 150 -3.13 -13.34 0.47
N LEU A 151 -3.30 -12.04 0.24
CA LEU A 151 -2.93 -11.39 -1.03
C LEU A 151 -1.41 -11.37 -1.21
N GLU A 152 -0.65 -11.06 -0.15
CA GLU A 152 0.81 -11.17 -0.16
C GLU A 152 1.26 -12.60 -0.51
N ASN A 153 0.75 -13.63 0.17
CA ASN A 153 1.10 -15.02 -0.13
C ASN A 153 0.78 -15.44 -1.59
N LEU A 154 -0.26 -14.86 -2.21
CA LEU A 154 -0.53 -15.04 -3.63
C LEU A 154 0.50 -14.31 -4.49
N GLY A 155 0.86 -13.07 -4.13
CA GLY A 155 1.89 -12.28 -4.79
C GLY A 155 3.23 -12.99 -4.81
N ASP A 156 3.65 -13.52 -3.69
CA ASP A 156 4.83 -14.35 -3.50
C ASP A 156 4.87 -15.57 -4.46
N ALA A 157 3.73 -16.24 -4.62
CA ALA A 157 3.62 -17.37 -5.55
C ALA A 157 3.74 -16.91 -7.02
N VAL A 158 3.13 -15.79 -7.38
CA VAL A 158 3.23 -15.18 -8.72
C VAL A 158 4.66 -14.73 -8.99
N PHE A 159 5.28 -14.02 -8.05
CA PHE A 159 6.66 -13.54 -8.13
C PHE A 159 7.65 -14.68 -8.40
N ARG A 160 7.62 -15.75 -7.59
CA ARG A 160 8.48 -16.92 -7.78
C ARG A 160 8.27 -17.61 -9.13
N ARG A 161 7.01 -17.69 -9.58
CA ARG A 161 6.66 -18.21 -10.92
C ARG A 161 7.23 -17.33 -12.02
N ALA A 162 7.04 -16.01 -11.91
CA ALA A 162 7.49 -15.01 -12.87
C ALA A 162 9.01 -15.01 -13.01
N LEU A 163 9.75 -14.99 -11.90
CA LEU A 163 11.21 -15.08 -11.92
C LEU A 163 11.69 -16.40 -12.54
N GLY A 164 11.08 -17.51 -12.12
CA GLY A 164 11.43 -18.82 -12.67
C GLY A 164 11.22 -18.91 -14.19
N LYS A 165 10.16 -18.30 -14.72
CA LYS A 165 9.87 -18.19 -16.15
C LYS A 165 10.87 -17.26 -16.84
N LEU A 166 11.10 -16.06 -16.28
CA LEU A 166 12.01 -15.06 -16.80
C LEU A 166 13.41 -15.64 -17.04
N PHE A 167 14.01 -16.27 -16.03
CA PHE A 167 15.36 -16.82 -16.15
C PHE A 167 15.47 -18.06 -17.04
N ARG A 168 14.39 -18.79 -17.30
CA ARG A 168 14.40 -19.95 -18.20
C ARG A 168 14.18 -19.58 -19.66
N GLU A 169 13.28 -18.63 -19.93
CA GLU A 169 12.76 -18.40 -21.25
C GLU A 169 13.38 -17.18 -21.94
N GLU A 170 13.70 -16.12 -21.16
CA GLU A 170 14.30 -14.90 -21.70
C GLU A 170 15.78 -15.12 -22.02
N LYS A 171 16.25 -14.52 -23.14
CA LYS A 171 17.64 -14.62 -23.59
C LYS A 171 18.34 -13.26 -23.61
N ASP A 172 17.59 -12.16 -23.63
CA ASP A 172 18.17 -10.84 -23.54
C ASP A 172 18.49 -10.51 -22.06
N PRO A 173 19.77 -10.35 -21.71
CA PRO A 173 20.14 -10.02 -20.33
C PRO A 173 19.59 -8.67 -19.85
N ILE A 174 19.35 -7.72 -20.76
CA ILE A 174 18.75 -6.43 -20.39
C ILE A 174 17.28 -6.62 -20.01
N GLU A 175 16.53 -7.43 -20.75
CA GLU A 175 15.15 -7.78 -20.40
C GLU A 175 15.08 -8.54 -19.06
N ILE A 176 16.04 -9.43 -18.80
CA ILE A 176 16.11 -10.14 -17.51
C ILE A 176 16.32 -9.16 -16.36
N ILE A 177 17.28 -8.24 -16.48
CA ILE A 177 17.56 -7.24 -15.45
C ILE A 177 16.33 -6.34 -15.21
N ARG A 178 15.76 -5.81 -16.29
CA ARG A 178 14.59 -4.92 -16.28
C ARG A 178 13.39 -5.55 -15.58
N TRP A 179 13.01 -6.75 -16.01
CA TRP A 179 11.85 -7.42 -15.45
C TRP A 179 12.08 -8.02 -14.07
N LYS A 180 13.32 -8.42 -13.75
CA LYS A 180 13.67 -8.82 -12.39
C LYS A 180 13.42 -7.67 -11.42
N ASP A 181 13.94 -6.49 -11.71
CA ASP A 181 13.80 -5.31 -10.86
C ASP A 181 12.33 -4.85 -10.72
N ILE A 182 11.55 -4.90 -11.80
CA ILE A 182 10.12 -4.60 -11.77
C ILE A 182 9.36 -5.63 -10.91
N PHE A 183 9.63 -6.93 -11.05
CA PHE A 183 8.97 -7.96 -10.24
C PHE A 183 9.33 -7.86 -8.77
N GLU A 184 10.57 -7.53 -8.43
CA GLU A 184 11.01 -7.27 -7.05
C GLU A 184 10.21 -6.11 -6.44
N ASN A 185 10.06 -4.98 -7.12
CA ASN A 185 9.28 -3.86 -6.62
C ASN A 185 7.78 -4.18 -6.46
N LEU A 186 7.22 -4.99 -7.35
CA LEU A 186 5.82 -5.43 -7.23
C LEU A 186 5.61 -6.30 -5.98
N GLU A 187 6.57 -7.16 -5.65
CA GLU A 187 6.56 -7.99 -4.45
C GLU A 187 6.80 -7.14 -3.21
N ASP A 188 7.81 -6.25 -3.21
CA ASP A 188 8.08 -5.30 -2.13
C ASP A 188 6.82 -4.47 -1.75
N THR A 189 5.98 -4.12 -2.73
CA THR A 189 4.71 -3.41 -2.50
C THR A 189 3.72 -4.25 -1.68
N LEU A 190 3.57 -5.53 -2.01
CA LEU A 190 2.68 -6.45 -1.30
C LEU A 190 3.20 -6.77 0.10
N ASP A 191 4.52 -6.97 0.23
CA ASP A 191 5.22 -7.13 1.51
C ASP A 191 5.01 -5.91 2.42
N ALA A 192 5.11 -4.69 1.88
CA ALA A 192 4.86 -3.47 2.63
C ALA A 192 3.42 -3.41 3.17
N CYS A 193 2.43 -3.86 2.38
CA CYS A 193 1.04 -3.97 2.83
C CYS A 193 0.89 -4.99 3.98
N GLU A 194 1.57 -6.15 3.90
CA GLU A 194 1.57 -7.15 4.98
C GLU A 194 2.24 -6.62 6.25
N HIS A 195 3.42 -6.02 6.13
CA HIS A 195 4.14 -5.44 7.25
C HIS A 195 3.31 -4.39 8.00
N LEU A 196 2.60 -3.52 7.26
CA LEU A 196 1.67 -2.56 7.82
C LEU A 196 0.51 -3.25 8.56
N ALA A 197 -0.10 -4.27 7.96
CA ALA A 197 -1.19 -5.02 8.56
C ALA A 197 -0.76 -5.71 9.86
N ASP A 198 0.46 -6.25 9.90
CA ASP A 198 1.04 -6.89 11.08
C ASP A 198 1.33 -5.87 12.20
N THR A 199 1.81 -4.68 11.87
CA THR A 199 1.97 -3.58 12.82
C THR A 199 0.64 -3.19 13.43
N VAL A 200 -0.40 -2.99 12.61
CA VAL A 200 -1.76 -2.67 13.08
C VAL A 200 -2.33 -3.79 13.93
N ARG A 201 -2.08 -5.06 13.59
CA ARG A 201 -2.45 -6.22 14.43
C ARG A 201 -1.82 -6.12 15.82
N GLY A 202 -0.54 -5.77 15.89
CA GLY A 202 0.17 -5.53 17.14
C GLY A 202 -0.48 -4.45 17.98
N VAL A 203 -0.85 -3.32 17.36
CA VAL A 203 -1.56 -2.21 18.02
C VAL A 203 -2.92 -2.65 18.58
N ILE A 204 -3.70 -3.40 17.78
CA ILE A 204 -5.00 -3.92 18.23
C ILE A 204 -4.83 -4.84 19.46
N VAL A 205 -3.85 -5.75 19.44
CA VAL A 205 -3.60 -6.69 20.55
C VAL A 205 -3.12 -5.98 21.80
N LYS A 206 -2.26 -4.94 21.68
CA LYS A 206 -1.79 -4.14 22.84
C LYS A 206 -2.94 -3.35 23.52
N ASN A 207 -3.99 -2.99 22.78
CA ASN A 207 -5.07 -2.10 23.25
C ASN A 207 -6.41 -2.84 23.49
N ALA A 208 -6.43 -4.19 23.44
CA ALA A 208 -7.63 -5.04 23.60
C ALA A 208 -8.06 -5.29 25.07
#